data_f068d8c963373f61b1411fbe633df123
#
_entry.id   f068d8c963373f61b1411fbe633df123
#
_cell.length_a   1.000
_cell.length_b   1.000
_cell.length_c   1.000
_cell.angle_alpha   90.00
_cell.angle_beta   90.00
_cell.angle_gamma   90.00
#
_symmetry.space_group_name_H-M   'P 1'
#
loop_
_entity.id
_entity.type
_entity.pdbx_description
1 polymer ?
#
loop_
_entity_poly.entity_id
_entity_poly.type
_entity_poly.pdbx_seq_one_letter_code
_entity_poly.pdbx_strand_id
1 'polypeptide(L)'
;MLNYNPSIKENKNYADLLIKEIGPIMKLNLRGKKREFLSTVGKTLNMILPTEANTSSSSEKLTAIWLSPDEWMIFSNNITEKDNNSYEIEDILYNNISNKSFGSITDVTDQFVMINLNGTKIFELFSFGSPFDFNQFKEKKGSTTQTIINHIDVIIHHKDTNNVNLFVRRSFSEHLFSWMKDSASRM
;
A
#
# COMPACT_ATOMS: atom_id res chain seq x y z
N MET A 1 -24.90 5.10 -0.63
CA MET A 1 -23.48 4.76 -0.34
C MET A 1 -23.16 3.45 -1.05
N LEU A 2 -22.07 3.39 -1.84
CA LEU A 2 -21.64 2.15 -2.47
C LEU A 2 -20.98 1.28 -1.40
N ASN A 3 -21.48 0.06 -1.21
CA ASN A 3 -20.88 -0.88 -0.28
C ASN A 3 -19.52 -1.37 -0.82
N TYR A 4 -18.53 -1.47 0.05
CA TYR A 4 -17.26 -2.10 -0.31
C TYR A 4 -17.50 -3.55 -0.75
N ASN A 5 -17.01 -3.88 -1.93
CA ASN A 5 -17.05 -5.24 -2.46
C ASN A 5 -15.60 -5.73 -2.63
N PRO A 6 -15.14 -6.66 -1.77
CA PRO A 6 -13.78 -7.17 -1.88
C PRO A 6 -13.58 -7.88 -3.21
N SER A 7 -12.40 -7.68 -3.78
CA SER A 7 -11.99 -8.36 -5.02
C SER A 7 -11.64 -9.82 -4.76
N ILE A 8 -11.09 -10.08 -3.55
CA ILE A 8 -10.72 -11.42 -3.09
C ILE A 8 -11.76 -11.86 -2.05
N LYS A 9 -12.55 -12.87 -2.40
CA LYS A 9 -13.69 -13.31 -1.59
C LYS A 9 -13.33 -14.32 -0.50
N GLU A 10 -12.09 -14.79 -0.45
CA GLU A 10 -11.64 -15.80 0.50
C GLU A 10 -10.30 -15.42 1.15
N ASN A 11 -10.12 -15.81 2.41
CA ASN A 11 -8.82 -15.78 3.07
C ASN A 11 -8.18 -17.16 2.95
N LYS A 12 -6.85 -17.22 2.82
CA LYS A 12 -6.11 -18.49 2.84
C LYS A 12 -5.18 -18.52 4.03
N ASN A 13 -5.26 -19.62 4.77
CA ASN A 13 -4.43 -19.88 5.94
C ASN A 13 -3.70 -21.19 5.73
N TYR A 14 -2.38 -21.13 5.65
CA TYR A 14 -1.46 -22.25 5.63
C TYR A 14 -0.69 -22.30 6.95
N ALA A 15 0.08 -23.35 7.22
CA ALA A 15 0.78 -23.52 8.50
C ALA A 15 1.62 -22.28 8.91
N ASP A 16 2.30 -21.66 7.93
CA ASP A 16 3.22 -20.53 8.16
C ASP A 16 2.93 -19.32 7.27
N LEU A 17 1.72 -19.20 6.73
CA LEU A 17 1.36 -18.12 5.81
C LEU A 17 -0.15 -17.88 5.80
N LEU A 18 -0.55 -16.67 6.19
CA LEU A 18 -1.92 -16.15 6.04
C LEU A 18 -1.94 -15.12 4.90
N ILE A 19 -2.86 -15.23 3.98
CA ILE A 19 -3.09 -14.30 2.88
C ILE A 19 -4.52 -13.81 2.94
N LYS A 20 -4.73 -12.49 3.03
CA LYS A 20 -6.08 -11.91 3.09
C LYS A 20 -6.12 -10.51 2.46
N GLU A 21 -7.24 -10.16 1.83
CA GLU A 21 -7.52 -8.77 1.46
C GLU A 21 -7.89 -7.98 2.71
N ILE A 22 -7.38 -6.75 2.81
CA ILE A 22 -7.75 -5.78 3.85
C ILE A 22 -8.50 -4.64 3.18
N GLY A 23 -9.71 -4.39 3.63
CA GLY A 23 -10.49 -3.27 3.13
C GLY A 23 -11.85 -3.12 3.84
N PRO A 24 -12.50 -1.97 3.64
CA PRO A 24 -12.04 -0.81 2.86
C PRO A 24 -10.86 -0.08 3.54
N ILE A 25 -9.83 0.24 2.75
CA ILE A 25 -8.66 1.01 3.19
C ILE A 25 -8.52 2.20 2.27
N MET A 26 -8.58 3.42 2.81
CA MET A 26 -8.31 4.64 2.06
C MET A 26 -6.88 4.60 1.49
N LYS A 27 -6.73 4.95 0.22
CA LYS A 27 -5.43 5.10 -0.44
C LYS A 27 -5.44 6.37 -1.28
N LEU A 28 -4.53 7.29 -0.99
CA LEU A 28 -4.37 8.55 -1.69
C LEU A 28 -2.98 8.60 -2.34
N ASN A 29 -2.94 8.95 -3.61
CA ASN A 29 -1.70 9.28 -4.30
C ASN A 29 -1.44 10.78 -4.17
N LEU A 30 -0.27 11.14 -3.70
CA LEU A 30 0.17 12.52 -3.50
C LEU A 30 1.35 12.80 -4.42
N ARG A 31 1.28 13.92 -5.18
CA ARG A 31 2.39 14.37 -6.04
C ARG A 31 2.72 15.82 -5.82
N GLY A 32 4.02 16.11 -5.64
CA GLY A 32 4.53 17.47 -5.51
C GLY A 32 6.02 17.50 -5.20
N LYS A 33 6.71 18.55 -5.68
CA LYS A 33 8.18 18.68 -5.54
C LYS A 33 8.60 19.81 -4.61
N LYS A 34 7.71 20.80 -4.40
CA LYS A 34 8.08 22.03 -3.71
C LYS A 34 8.16 21.81 -2.20
N ARG A 35 9.00 22.63 -1.55
CA ARG A 35 9.12 22.64 -0.08
C ARG A 35 7.77 22.91 0.59
N GLU A 36 6.97 23.79 0.00
CA GLU A 36 5.63 24.14 0.46
C GLU A 36 4.70 22.92 0.48
N PHE A 37 4.79 22.06 -0.55
CA PHE A 37 4.05 20.80 -0.60
C PHE A 37 4.42 19.90 0.58
N LEU A 38 5.70 19.56 0.73
CA LEU A 38 6.17 18.68 1.81
C LEU A 38 5.82 19.21 3.20
N SER A 39 6.04 20.52 3.42
CA SER A 39 5.73 21.19 4.68
C SER A 39 4.23 21.18 4.98
N THR A 40 3.38 21.42 3.96
CA THR A 40 1.92 21.44 4.14
C THR A 40 1.39 20.03 4.39
N VAL A 41 1.83 19.03 3.63
CA VAL A 41 1.45 17.63 3.88
C VAL A 41 1.86 17.20 5.28
N GLY A 42 3.11 17.48 5.68
CA GLY A 42 3.62 17.12 7.00
C GLY A 42 2.82 17.73 8.15
N LYS A 43 2.43 18.99 8.03
CA LYS A 43 1.58 19.67 9.02
C LYS A 43 0.16 19.12 9.04
N THR A 44 -0.43 18.88 7.86
CA THR A 44 -1.80 18.38 7.74
C THR A 44 -1.95 16.97 8.30
N LEU A 45 -1.00 16.08 8.02
CA LEU A 45 -1.04 14.69 8.43
C LEU A 45 -0.38 14.42 9.79
N ASN A 46 0.28 15.44 10.37
CA ASN A 46 1.13 15.31 11.54
C ASN A 46 2.14 14.15 11.39
N MET A 47 2.74 14.02 10.21
CA MET A 47 3.76 13.01 9.91
C MET A 47 4.75 13.52 8.86
N ILE A 48 5.97 13.02 8.88
CA ILE A 48 6.98 13.35 7.87
C ILE A 48 6.86 12.35 6.72
N LEU A 49 6.72 12.84 5.49
CA LEU A 49 6.80 11.98 4.31
C LEU A 49 8.20 11.39 4.18
N PRO A 50 8.33 10.11 3.80
CA PRO A 50 9.64 9.51 3.57
C PRO A 50 10.31 10.20 2.38
N THR A 51 11.57 10.62 2.55
CA THR A 51 12.37 11.28 1.51
C THR A 51 13.45 10.37 0.94
N GLU A 52 13.80 9.31 1.64
CA GLU A 52 14.69 8.26 1.17
C GLU A 52 13.91 7.30 0.27
N ALA A 53 14.52 6.90 -0.85
CA ALA A 53 13.91 5.97 -1.79
C ALA A 53 13.61 4.61 -1.13
N ASN A 54 12.47 4.04 -1.51
CA ASN A 54 12.06 2.72 -1.05
C ASN A 54 11.86 2.59 0.48
N THR A 55 11.41 3.67 1.12
CA THR A 55 11.10 3.72 2.54
C THR A 55 9.65 4.10 2.80
N SER A 56 9.21 3.88 4.02
CA SER A 56 7.91 4.32 4.53
C SER A 56 8.06 5.09 5.83
N SER A 57 7.05 5.89 6.14
CA SER A 57 6.84 6.46 7.46
C SER A 57 5.41 6.18 7.92
N SER A 58 5.22 5.97 9.21
CA SER A 58 3.92 5.62 9.77
C SER A 58 3.62 6.49 10.98
N SER A 59 2.35 6.88 11.10
CA SER A 59 1.74 7.40 12.32
C SER A 59 0.76 6.37 12.88
N GLU A 60 0.04 6.71 13.93
CA GLU A 60 -1.01 5.83 14.48
C GLU A 60 -2.09 5.50 13.44
N LYS A 61 -2.50 6.47 12.63
CA LYS A 61 -3.65 6.34 11.71
C LYS A 61 -3.27 6.08 10.25
N LEU A 62 -2.09 6.51 9.83
CA LEU A 62 -1.69 6.56 8.43
C LEU A 62 -0.29 5.99 8.22
N THR A 63 -0.07 5.45 7.05
CA THR A 63 1.25 5.09 6.54
C THR A 63 1.45 5.75 5.18
N ALA A 64 2.60 6.39 4.99
CA ALA A 64 3.07 6.93 3.72
C ALA A 64 4.20 6.07 3.19
N ILE A 65 4.12 5.68 1.93
CA ILE A 65 5.18 4.97 1.21
C ILE A 65 5.73 5.84 0.08
N TRP A 66 7.05 5.81 -0.07
CA TRP A 66 7.73 6.49 -1.16
C TRP A 66 7.55 5.72 -2.47
N LEU A 67 7.09 6.38 -3.54
CA LEU A 67 6.95 5.77 -4.87
C LEU A 67 7.95 6.35 -5.86
N SER A 68 8.20 7.66 -5.79
CA SER A 68 9.19 8.37 -6.60
C SER A 68 9.64 9.65 -5.88
N PRO A 69 10.65 10.39 -6.39
CA PRO A 69 11.12 11.62 -5.75
C PRO A 69 10.04 12.70 -5.54
N ASP A 70 8.92 12.60 -6.23
CA ASP A 70 7.82 13.55 -6.16
C ASP A 70 6.45 12.87 -5.97
N GLU A 71 6.45 11.58 -5.56
CA GLU A 71 5.23 10.80 -5.47
C GLU A 71 5.22 9.88 -4.25
N TRP A 72 4.12 9.90 -3.54
CA TRP A 72 3.85 9.05 -2.37
C TRP A 72 2.47 8.45 -2.44
N MET A 73 2.32 7.25 -1.94
CA MET A 73 1.00 6.71 -1.60
C MET A 73 0.82 6.74 -0.08
N ILE A 74 -0.29 7.35 0.36
CA ILE A 74 -0.72 7.33 1.76
C ILE A 74 -1.91 6.39 1.87
N PHE A 75 -1.92 5.58 2.91
CA PHE A 75 -3.06 4.70 3.20
C PHE A 75 -3.38 4.67 4.69
N SER A 76 -4.64 4.39 5.00
CA SER A 76 -5.09 4.24 6.39
C SER A 76 -4.62 2.92 6.98
N ASN A 77 -4.23 2.95 8.27
CA ASN A 77 -3.80 1.75 8.99
C ASN A 77 -4.97 0.87 9.42
N ASN A 78 -6.18 1.45 9.45
CA ASN A 78 -7.42 0.80 9.83
C ASN A 78 -8.46 0.94 8.73
N ILE A 79 -9.50 0.13 8.80
CA ILE A 79 -10.68 0.23 7.94
C ILE A 79 -11.22 1.66 8.00
N THR A 80 -11.43 2.26 6.84
CA THR A 80 -11.86 3.65 6.69
C THR A 80 -12.87 3.75 5.56
N GLU A 81 -14.07 4.19 5.87
CA GLU A 81 -15.16 4.40 4.92
C GLU A 81 -15.23 5.88 4.52
N LYS A 82 -15.77 6.14 3.33
CA LYS A 82 -16.03 7.50 2.86
C LYS A 82 -17.25 8.08 3.55
N ASP A 83 -17.18 9.35 3.92
CA ASP A 83 -18.33 10.16 4.27
C ASP A 83 -18.74 10.99 3.04
N ASN A 84 -20.00 10.91 2.61
CA ASN A 84 -20.54 11.66 1.46
C ASN A 84 -19.68 11.60 0.18
N ASN A 85 -19.11 10.42 -0.13
CA ASN A 85 -18.26 10.12 -1.31
C ASN A 85 -16.80 10.61 -1.24
N SER A 86 -16.33 11.22 -0.16
CA SER A 86 -14.93 11.59 0.07
C SER A 86 -14.43 11.10 1.43
N TYR A 87 -13.11 11.15 1.62
CA TYR A 87 -12.52 10.97 2.94
C TYR A 87 -12.24 12.34 3.54
N GLU A 88 -12.51 12.52 4.84
CA GLU A 88 -12.22 13.77 5.54
C GLU A 88 -10.77 14.26 5.29
N ILE A 89 -9.81 13.34 5.34
CA ILE A 89 -8.40 13.65 5.12
C ILE A 89 -8.10 14.04 3.67
N GLU A 90 -8.81 13.46 2.70
CA GLU A 90 -8.72 13.83 1.29
C GLU A 90 -9.17 15.27 1.09
N ASP A 91 -10.31 15.65 1.65
CA ASP A 91 -10.86 17.00 1.55
C ASP A 91 -9.92 18.04 2.18
N ILE A 92 -9.36 17.73 3.36
CA ILE A 92 -8.39 18.62 4.03
C ILE A 92 -7.13 18.79 3.17
N LEU A 93 -6.59 17.71 2.65
CA LEU A 93 -5.40 17.73 1.78
C LEU A 93 -5.69 18.48 0.47
N TYR A 94 -6.84 18.22 -0.16
CA TYR A 94 -7.25 18.90 -1.39
C TYR A 94 -7.29 20.42 -1.20
N ASN A 95 -7.93 20.89 -0.13
CA ASN A 95 -8.04 22.32 0.18
C ASN A 95 -6.69 22.97 0.50
N ASN A 96 -5.79 22.25 1.16
CA ASN A 96 -4.50 22.79 1.57
C ASN A 96 -3.42 22.70 0.50
N ILE A 97 -3.54 21.78 -0.47
CA ILE A 97 -2.50 21.47 -1.44
C ILE A 97 -2.97 21.74 -2.87
N SER A 98 -4.00 21.05 -3.33
CA SER A 98 -4.45 21.14 -4.73
C SER A 98 -5.03 22.50 -5.04
N ASN A 99 -5.89 23.05 -4.20
CA ASN A 99 -6.46 24.39 -4.37
C ASN A 99 -5.40 25.51 -4.30
N LYS A 100 -4.25 25.27 -3.67
CA LYS A 100 -3.12 26.22 -3.59
C LYS A 100 -2.06 25.98 -4.65
N SER A 101 -2.28 25.03 -5.56
CA SER A 101 -1.33 24.66 -6.63
C SER A 101 0.05 24.26 -6.11
N PHE A 102 0.13 23.66 -4.93
CA PHE A 102 1.37 23.13 -4.38
C PHE A 102 1.68 21.73 -4.92
N GLY A 103 0.64 20.95 -5.25
CA GLY A 103 0.72 19.58 -5.75
C GLY A 103 -0.66 19.04 -6.11
N SER A 104 -0.76 17.74 -6.25
CA SER A 104 -2.02 17.04 -6.53
C SER A 104 -2.27 15.92 -5.52
N ILE A 105 -3.55 15.69 -5.24
CA ILE A 105 -4.07 14.61 -4.43
C ILE A 105 -5.06 13.83 -5.30
N THR A 106 -4.91 12.53 -5.34
CA THR A 106 -5.81 11.66 -6.12
C THR A 106 -6.23 10.47 -5.28
N ASP A 107 -7.52 10.25 -5.15
CA ASP A 107 -8.05 9.02 -4.54
C ASP A 107 -7.79 7.82 -5.47
N VAL A 108 -7.02 6.86 -4.97
CA VAL A 108 -6.67 5.62 -5.65
C VAL A 108 -7.17 4.38 -4.89
N THR A 109 -8.12 4.59 -3.97
CA THR A 109 -8.67 3.54 -3.11
C THR A 109 -9.20 2.36 -3.91
N ASP A 110 -9.97 2.64 -4.96
CA ASP A 110 -10.56 1.61 -5.81
C ASP A 110 -9.62 1.11 -6.91
N GLN A 111 -8.52 1.82 -7.16
CA GLN A 111 -7.50 1.40 -8.12
C GLN A 111 -6.67 0.23 -7.59
N PHE A 112 -6.37 0.23 -6.28
CA PHE A 112 -5.53 -0.77 -5.66
C PHE A 112 -6.29 -1.61 -4.63
N VAL A 113 -6.00 -2.91 -4.63
CA VAL A 113 -6.36 -3.83 -3.54
C VAL A 113 -5.14 -3.95 -2.63
N MET A 114 -5.37 -3.93 -1.31
CA MET A 114 -4.33 -4.22 -0.33
C MET A 114 -4.49 -5.66 0.17
N ILE A 115 -3.50 -6.48 -0.11
CA ILE A 115 -3.40 -7.85 0.38
C ILE A 115 -2.38 -7.86 1.51
N ASN A 116 -2.79 -8.29 2.70
CA ASN A 116 -1.88 -8.50 3.81
C ASN A 116 -1.45 -9.95 3.87
N LEU A 117 -0.14 -10.15 3.94
CA LEU A 117 0.47 -11.45 4.16
C LEU A 117 1.11 -11.45 5.56
N ASN A 118 0.88 -12.54 6.30
CA ASN A 118 1.44 -12.73 7.62
C ASN A 118 2.00 -14.17 7.74
N GLY A 119 3.26 -14.29 8.17
CA GLY A 119 3.92 -15.59 8.34
C GLY A 119 5.38 -15.58 7.88
N THR A 120 6.09 -16.68 8.16
CA THR A 120 7.52 -16.81 7.85
C THR A 120 7.80 -17.12 6.38
N LYS A 121 6.80 -17.62 5.65
CA LYS A 121 6.90 -18.09 4.25
C LYS A 121 6.64 -17.00 3.20
N ILE A 122 6.43 -15.75 3.59
CA ILE A 122 6.06 -14.65 2.68
C ILE A 122 7.11 -14.46 1.56
N PHE A 123 8.36 -14.31 1.94
CA PHE A 123 9.44 -14.01 0.97
C PHE A 123 9.83 -15.23 0.14
N GLU A 124 9.66 -16.44 0.67
CA GLU A 124 9.76 -17.68 -0.12
C GLU A 124 8.71 -17.70 -1.22
N LEU A 125 7.43 -17.43 -0.88
CA LEU A 125 6.35 -17.31 -1.87
C LEU A 125 6.67 -16.27 -2.95
N PHE A 126 7.11 -15.08 -2.55
CA PHE A 126 7.42 -14.00 -3.51
C PHE A 126 8.56 -14.37 -4.46
N SER A 127 9.56 -15.10 -3.98
CA SER A 127 10.72 -15.52 -4.78
C SER A 127 10.36 -16.48 -5.91
N PHE A 128 9.22 -17.17 -5.86
CA PHE A 128 8.76 -18.02 -6.97
C PHE A 128 8.29 -17.23 -8.19
N GLY A 129 7.90 -15.97 -8.02
CA GLY A 129 7.32 -15.17 -9.11
C GLY A 129 7.95 -13.81 -9.32
N SER A 130 8.95 -13.42 -8.52
CA SER A 130 9.58 -12.11 -8.60
C SER A 130 11.08 -12.22 -8.89
N PRO A 131 11.64 -11.38 -9.77
CA PRO A 131 13.08 -11.27 -9.99
C PRO A 131 13.79 -10.47 -8.88
N PHE A 132 13.04 -9.87 -7.95
CA PHE A 132 13.59 -9.01 -6.89
C PHE A 132 14.28 -9.86 -5.81
N ASP A 133 15.47 -9.44 -5.39
CA ASP A 133 16.17 -10.06 -4.26
C ASP A 133 15.63 -9.56 -2.93
N PHE A 134 14.91 -10.42 -2.22
CA PHE A 134 14.32 -10.11 -0.94
C PHE A 134 15.27 -10.27 0.26
N ASN A 135 16.52 -10.70 0.09
CA ASN A 135 17.43 -10.99 1.21
C ASN A 135 17.71 -9.80 2.10
N GLN A 136 18.02 -8.64 1.52
CA GLN A 136 18.20 -7.41 2.28
C GLN A 136 16.87 -6.76 2.66
N PHE A 137 15.85 -6.90 1.82
CA PHE A 137 14.54 -6.30 2.03
C PHE A 137 13.86 -6.85 3.29
N LYS A 138 13.91 -8.17 3.52
CA LYS A 138 13.30 -8.83 4.68
C LYS A 138 13.91 -8.44 6.02
N GLU A 139 15.14 -7.93 6.03
CA GLU A 139 15.83 -7.52 7.25
C GLU A 139 15.47 -6.07 7.67
N LYS A 140 14.93 -5.27 6.76
CA LYS A 140 14.66 -3.84 7.02
C LYS A 140 13.16 -3.55 7.08
N LYS A 141 12.62 -3.48 8.30
CA LYS A 141 11.25 -3.02 8.56
C LYS A 141 11.02 -1.61 8.01
N GLY A 142 9.85 -1.35 7.44
CA GLY A 142 9.50 -0.08 6.81
C GLY A 142 10.01 0.06 5.37
N SER A 143 10.75 -0.92 4.84
CA SER A 143 11.16 -0.92 3.43
C SER A 143 9.96 -1.07 2.50
N THR A 144 10.07 -0.43 1.34
CA THR A 144 9.10 -0.58 0.25
C THR A 144 9.83 -0.96 -1.03
N THR A 145 9.14 -1.60 -1.96
CA THR A 145 9.66 -1.84 -3.30
C THR A 145 8.53 -1.89 -4.31
N GLN A 146 8.81 -1.44 -5.52
CA GLN A 146 7.97 -1.63 -6.69
C GLN A 146 8.63 -2.67 -7.58
N THR A 147 7.94 -3.78 -7.81
CA THR A 147 8.45 -4.92 -8.56
C THR A 147 7.32 -5.65 -9.26
N ILE A 148 7.62 -6.79 -9.85
CA ILE A 148 6.60 -7.69 -10.40
C ILE A 148 6.54 -8.98 -9.58
N ILE A 149 5.32 -9.55 -9.46
CA ILE A 149 5.09 -10.93 -9.04
C ILE A 149 4.23 -11.59 -10.10
N ASN A 150 4.68 -12.71 -10.67
CA ASN A 150 4.00 -13.40 -11.77
C ASN A 150 3.58 -12.45 -12.92
N HIS A 151 4.54 -11.60 -13.37
CA HIS A 151 4.35 -10.58 -14.42
C HIS A 151 3.35 -9.46 -14.08
N ILE A 152 2.88 -9.35 -12.84
CA ILE A 152 1.95 -8.32 -12.38
C ILE A 152 2.71 -7.30 -11.54
N ASP A 153 2.56 -6.01 -11.88
CA ASP A 153 3.12 -4.90 -11.11
C ASP A 153 2.53 -4.86 -9.70
N VAL A 154 3.39 -4.80 -8.71
CA VAL A 154 3.02 -4.72 -7.31
C VAL A 154 3.86 -3.69 -6.56
N ILE A 155 3.29 -3.14 -5.49
CA ILE A 155 4.00 -2.36 -4.49
C ILE A 155 4.02 -3.18 -3.20
N ILE A 156 5.20 -3.43 -2.66
CA ILE A 156 5.39 -4.22 -1.45
C ILE A 156 5.85 -3.31 -0.32
N HIS A 157 5.18 -3.36 0.82
CA HIS A 157 5.54 -2.65 2.04
C HIS A 157 5.81 -3.66 3.15
N HIS A 158 7.07 -3.76 3.59
CA HIS A 158 7.47 -4.58 4.73
C HIS A 158 7.07 -3.89 6.04
N LYS A 159 5.84 -4.16 6.47
CA LYS A 159 5.24 -3.51 7.64
C LYS A 159 5.95 -3.85 8.93
N ASP A 160 6.21 -5.14 9.14
CA ASP A 160 6.85 -5.69 10.35
C ASP A 160 7.45 -7.06 10.06
N THR A 161 8.19 -7.63 11.01
CA THR A 161 8.68 -8.99 10.94
C THR A 161 7.53 -9.93 10.59
N ASN A 162 7.68 -10.70 9.52
CA ASN A 162 6.65 -11.63 9.03
C ASN A 162 5.29 -10.98 8.72
N ASN A 163 5.26 -9.68 8.41
CA ASN A 163 4.04 -8.97 8.05
C ASN A 163 4.30 -7.99 6.89
N VAL A 164 3.62 -8.23 5.77
CA VAL A 164 3.79 -7.47 4.53
C VAL A 164 2.44 -7.02 4.00
N ASN A 165 2.34 -5.77 3.57
CA ASN A 165 1.25 -5.29 2.75
C ASN A 165 1.68 -5.28 1.28
N LEU A 166 0.89 -5.92 0.44
CA LEU A 166 1.04 -5.98 -1.00
C LEU A 166 -0.08 -5.17 -1.64
N PHE A 167 0.27 -4.21 -2.48
CA PHE A 167 -0.70 -3.45 -3.27
C PHE A 167 -0.62 -3.88 -4.72
N VAL A 168 -1.77 -4.24 -5.27
CA VAL A 168 -1.92 -4.67 -6.66
C VAL A 168 -3.12 -3.95 -7.28
N ARG A 169 -3.07 -3.68 -8.58
CA ARG A 169 -4.24 -3.12 -9.28
C ARG A 169 -5.44 -4.05 -9.14
N ARG A 170 -6.60 -3.49 -8.85
CA ARG A 170 -7.84 -4.26 -8.63
C ARG A 170 -8.12 -5.26 -9.75
N SER A 171 -7.90 -4.88 -11.00
CA SER A 171 -8.12 -5.75 -12.16
C SER A 171 -7.24 -7.02 -12.20
N PHE A 172 -6.13 -7.02 -11.48
CA PHE A 172 -5.19 -8.16 -11.42
C PHE A 172 -5.21 -8.90 -10.08
N SER A 173 -5.95 -8.40 -9.11
CA SER A 173 -5.88 -8.90 -7.72
C SER A 173 -6.35 -10.35 -7.58
N GLU A 174 -7.43 -10.73 -8.25
CA GLU A 174 -7.95 -12.10 -8.22
C GLU A 174 -6.99 -13.09 -8.91
N HIS A 175 -6.39 -12.69 -10.04
CA HIS A 175 -5.39 -13.50 -10.73
C HIS A 175 -4.14 -13.69 -9.88
N LEU A 176 -3.61 -12.60 -9.30
CA LEU A 176 -2.44 -12.68 -8.42
C LEU A 176 -2.72 -13.52 -7.18
N PHE A 177 -3.89 -13.37 -6.57
CA PHE A 177 -4.30 -14.17 -5.42
C PHE A 177 -4.41 -15.65 -5.76
N SER A 178 -4.97 -16.00 -6.93
CA SER A 178 -5.06 -17.39 -7.41
C SER A 178 -3.68 -18.01 -7.59
N TRP A 179 -2.73 -17.25 -8.17
CA TRP A 179 -1.35 -17.68 -8.30
C TRP A 179 -0.67 -17.89 -6.94
N MET A 180 -0.83 -16.91 -6.01
CA MET A 180 -0.28 -17.04 -4.65
C MET A 180 -0.83 -18.27 -3.92
N LYS A 181 -2.14 -18.52 -4.06
CA LYS A 181 -2.82 -19.67 -3.47
C LYS A 181 -2.26 -21.01 -4.00
N ASP A 182 -2.09 -21.11 -5.30
CA ASP A 182 -1.54 -22.32 -5.94
C ASP A 182 -0.07 -22.53 -5.53
N SER A 183 0.75 -21.49 -5.58
CA SER A 183 2.15 -21.54 -5.18
C SER A 183 2.32 -21.91 -3.71
N ALA A 184 1.55 -21.27 -2.81
CA ALA A 184 1.60 -21.55 -1.38
C ALA A 184 1.14 -22.95 -1.01
N SER A 185 0.28 -23.57 -1.82
CA SER A 185 -0.17 -24.95 -1.59
C SER A 185 0.91 -26.01 -1.85
N ARG A 186 2.02 -25.60 -2.48
CA ARG A 186 3.16 -26.48 -2.86
C ARG A 186 4.39 -26.25 -1.98
N MET A 187 4.33 -25.31 -1.01
CA MET A 187 5.37 -25.01 -0.04
C MET A 187 5.19 -25.88 1.21
#